data_6038463cc5bc131793fbe27dfdfbf39c
#
_entry.id   6038463cc5bc131793fbe27dfdfbf39c
#
_cell.length_a   1.000
_cell.length_b   1.000
_cell.length_c   1.000
_cell.angle_alpha   90.00
_cell.angle_beta   90.00
_cell.angle_gamma   90.00
#
_symmetry.space_group_name_H-M   'P 1'
#
loop_
_entity.id
_entity.type
_entity.pdbx_description
1 polymer ?
#
loop_
_entity_poly.entity_id
_entity_poly.type
_entity_poly.pdbx_seq_one_letter_code
_entity_poly.pdbx_strand_id
1 'polypeptide(L)'
;MQAHLDTERYLAQLAAERPSFTYTVVRQGLYTESYGLYLAFLDLKNPPKELKIPHNGEGPGISWVKREELGEGTAHLLAEYNKNPATFSHINDTILLSGPQELSIGQSVESIGRVLGKDVKIQQCSIDEWASQDSVNGASKYLAGDMKKHWATAYDALRRGEGAVVTDHLRRLLGREPEGFETTIEDMAIA
;
A
#
# COMPACT_ATOMS: atom_id res chain seq x y z
N MET A 1 4.80 11.52 -3.14
CA MET A 1 3.35 11.72 -3.42
C MET A 1 3.10 12.96 -4.28
N GLN A 2 3.80 14.09 -4.06
CA GLN A 2 3.56 15.32 -4.84
C GLN A 2 3.66 15.12 -6.36
N ALA A 3 4.65 14.37 -6.84
CA ALA A 3 4.84 14.09 -8.27
C ALA A 3 3.60 13.41 -8.92
N HIS A 4 2.91 12.52 -8.21
CA HIS A 4 1.69 11.88 -8.72
C HIS A 4 0.56 12.90 -8.88
N LEU A 5 0.36 13.76 -7.87
CA LEU A 5 -0.66 14.81 -7.93
C LEU A 5 -0.39 15.82 -9.04
N ASP A 6 0.86 16.18 -9.25
CA ASP A 6 1.26 17.10 -10.32
C ASP A 6 1.06 16.46 -11.70
N THR A 7 1.36 15.16 -11.84
CA THR A 7 1.07 14.41 -13.07
C THR A 7 -0.42 14.36 -13.35
N GLU A 8 -1.26 14.07 -12.37
CA GLU A 8 -2.72 14.03 -12.54
C GLU A 8 -3.27 15.39 -12.97
N ARG A 9 -2.80 16.48 -12.36
CA ARG A 9 -3.17 17.85 -12.77
C ARG A 9 -2.77 18.15 -14.22
N TYR A 10 -1.55 17.76 -14.60
CA TYR A 10 -1.05 17.94 -15.94
C TYR A 10 -1.88 17.15 -16.97
N LEU A 11 -2.22 15.89 -16.66
CA LEU A 11 -3.07 15.09 -17.56
C LEU A 11 -4.47 15.69 -17.72
N ALA A 12 -5.06 16.19 -16.63
CA ALA A 12 -6.37 16.86 -16.69
C ALA A 12 -6.33 18.14 -17.54
N GLN A 13 -5.27 18.95 -17.39
CA GLN A 13 -5.06 20.13 -18.20
C GLN A 13 -4.90 19.76 -19.69
N LEU A 14 -4.08 18.75 -19.98
CA LEU A 14 -3.83 18.30 -21.35
C LEU A 14 -5.11 17.80 -22.02
N ALA A 15 -5.96 17.07 -21.30
CA ALA A 15 -7.26 16.62 -21.83
C ALA A 15 -8.23 17.78 -22.10
N ALA A 16 -8.19 18.83 -21.28
CA ALA A 16 -8.99 20.03 -21.50
C ALA A 16 -8.53 20.82 -22.75
N GLU A 17 -7.22 20.86 -23.00
CA GLU A 17 -6.63 21.57 -24.15
C GLU A 17 -6.72 20.77 -25.44
N ARG A 18 -6.78 19.44 -25.37
CA ARG A 18 -6.74 18.51 -26.52
C ARG A 18 -7.87 17.48 -26.42
N PRO A 19 -9.05 17.73 -26.97
CA PRO A 19 -10.20 16.82 -26.87
C PRO A 19 -9.98 15.40 -27.39
N SER A 20 -8.97 15.18 -28.24
CA SER A 20 -8.57 13.84 -28.70
C SER A 20 -7.68 13.07 -27.72
N PHE A 21 -7.13 13.75 -26.70
CA PHE A 21 -6.34 13.13 -25.66
C PHE A 21 -7.25 12.73 -24.50
N THR A 22 -7.15 11.48 -24.09
CA THR A 22 -7.86 10.95 -22.90
C THR A 22 -6.89 10.18 -22.02
N TYR A 23 -7.22 10.03 -20.75
CA TYR A 23 -6.41 9.30 -19.79
C TYR A 23 -7.27 8.55 -18.78
N THR A 24 -6.65 7.59 -18.11
CA THR A 24 -7.16 6.99 -16.87
C THR A 24 -5.99 6.89 -15.89
N VAL A 25 -6.14 7.46 -14.72
CA VAL A 25 -5.16 7.29 -13.63
C VAL A 25 -5.56 6.09 -12.80
N VAL A 26 -4.66 5.11 -12.70
CA VAL A 26 -4.82 3.96 -11.82
C VAL A 26 -3.93 4.14 -10.60
N ARG A 27 -4.51 4.56 -9.49
CA ARG A 27 -3.83 4.58 -8.19
C ARG A 27 -3.84 3.18 -7.61
N GLN A 28 -2.68 2.70 -7.23
CA GLN A 28 -2.52 1.41 -6.56
C GLN A 28 -2.43 1.61 -5.05
N GLY A 29 -3.15 0.81 -4.28
CA GLY A 29 -3.03 0.76 -2.83
C GLY A 29 -1.65 0.27 -2.37
N LEU A 30 -1.41 0.29 -1.07
CA LEU A 30 -0.16 -0.19 -0.50
C LEU A 30 -0.11 -1.72 -0.57
N TYR A 31 0.98 -2.24 -1.13
CA TYR A 31 1.13 -3.68 -1.35
C TYR A 31 1.30 -4.42 -0.04
N THR A 32 0.56 -5.50 0.18
CA THR A 32 0.75 -6.40 1.33
C THR A 32 2.20 -6.88 1.40
N GLU A 33 2.82 -7.22 0.28
CA GLU A 33 4.21 -7.68 0.19
C GLU A 33 5.23 -6.61 0.57
N SER A 34 4.80 -5.35 0.67
CA SER A 34 5.63 -4.23 1.14
C SER A 34 5.48 -3.96 2.64
N TYR A 35 4.78 -4.82 3.39
CA TYR A 35 4.52 -4.65 4.82
C TYR A 35 5.78 -4.28 5.60
N GLY A 36 6.91 -4.91 5.27
CA GLY A 36 8.18 -4.67 5.94
C GLY A 36 8.62 -3.22 5.96
N LEU A 37 8.35 -2.44 4.91
CA LEU A 37 8.67 -1.01 4.84
C LEU A 37 7.97 -0.20 5.95
N TYR A 38 6.80 -0.62 6.40
CA TYR A 38 5.97 0.05 7.41
C TYR A 38 6.11 -0.59 8.79
N LEU A 39 6.68 -1.79 8.86
CA LEU A 39 6.83 -2.58 10.08
C LEU A 39 8.32 -2.87 10.39
N ALA A 40 9.18 -1.85 10.25
CA ALA A 40 10.62 -1.90 10.54
C ALA A 40 11.34 -3.13 9.97
N PHE A 41 10.92 -3.57 8.78
CA PHE A 41 11.44 -4.75 8.08
C PHE A 41 11.34 -6.05 8.91
N LEU A 42 10.23 -6.18 9.64
CA LEU A 42 9.91 -7.39 10.40
C LEU A 42 10.13 -8.63 9.51
N ASP A 43 10.92 -9.57 10.01
CA ASP A 43 11.17 -10.86 9.37
C ASP A 43 10.11 -11.88 9.84
N LEU A 44 9.32 -12.42 8.90
CA LEU A 44 8.28 -13.41 9.20
C LEU A 44 8.87 -14.72 9.74
N LYS A 45 10.11 -15.07 9.36
CA LYS A 45 10.77 -16.29 9.83
C LYS A 45 11.31 -16.13 11.27
N ASN A 46 11.65 -14.91 11.67
CA ASN A 46 12.18 -14.61 13.00
C ASN A 46 11.62 -13.29 13.55
N PRO A 47 10.30 -13.22 13.83
CA PRO A 47 9.67 -11.98 14.27
C PRO A 47 10.18 -11.54 15.64
N PRO A 48 10.41 -10.23 15.85
CA PRO A 48 10.77 -9.72 17.16
C PRO A 48 9.57 -9.77 18.11
N LYS A 49 9.82 -9.84 19.43
CA LYS A 49 8.75 -9.68 20.43
C LYS A 49 8.22 -8.25 20.48
N GLU A 50 9.09 -7.27 20.23
CA GLU A 50 8.75 -5.85 20.21
C GLU A 50 9.17 -5.24 18.89
N LEU A 51 8.19 -4.64 18.20
CA LEU A 51 8.37 -3.93 16.95
C LEU A 51 8.45 -2.43 17.23
N LYS A 52 9.64 -1.86 17.07
CA LYS A 52 9.87 -0.43 17.30
C LYS A 52 9.65 0.36 16.02
N ILE A 53 8.60 1.19 16.01
CA ILE A 53 8.25 2.05 14.88
C ILE A 53 7.84 3.46 15.35
N PRO A 54 7.94 4.50 14.51
CA PRO A 54 7.48 5.85 14.86
C PRO A 54 5.94 5.98 14.82
N HIS A 55 5.22 4.99 15.34
CA HIS A 55 3.77 4.91 15.36
C HIS A 55 3.30 4.03 16.52
N ASN A 56 2.20 4.42 17.17
CA ASN A 56 1.65 3.64 18.28
C ASN A 56 0.77 2.45 17.85
N GLY A 57 0.52 2.29 16.55
CA GLY A 57 -0.35 1.24 16.00
C GLY A 57 -1.83 1.60 15.90
N GLU A 58 -2.27 2.71 16.51
CA GLU A 58 -3.67 3.14 16.56
C GLU A 58 -4.03 4.12 15.44
N GLY A 59 -5.33 4.40 15.28
CA GLY A 59 -5.87 5.38 14.33
C GLY A 59 -6.10 4.80 12.94
N PRO A 60 -6.16 5.67 11.91
CA PRO A 60 -6.39 5.23 10.54
C PRO A 60 -5.33 4.22 10.08
N GLY A 61 -5.77 3.27 9.27
CA GLY A 61 -4.95 2.15 8.86
C GLY A 61 -4.51 2.19 7.40
N ILE A 62 -4.35 1.00 6.87
CA ILE A 62 -3.90 0.74 5.51
C ILE A 62 -4.87 -0.24 4.87
N SER A 63 -5.33 0.06 3.67
CA SER A 63 -6.08 -0.88 2.82
C SER A 63 -5.10 -1.72 2.00
N TRP A 64 -4.46 -2.68 2.67
CA TRP A 64 -3.47 -3.56 2.07
C TRP A 64 -4.03 -4.32 0.87
N VAL A 65 -3.26 -4.42 -0.20
CA VAL A 65 -3.66 -5.10 -1.42
C VAL A 65 -2.56 -6.01 -1.95
N LYS A 66 -2.94 -7.21 -2.39
CA LYS A 66 -2.01 -8.17 -3.01
C LYS A 66 -1.53 -7.62 -4.36
N ARG A 67 -0.21 -7.55 -4.56
CA ARG A 67 0.40 -6.97 -5.77
C ARG A 67 -0.02 -7.69 -7.05
N GLU A 68 -0.17 -9.02 -6.99
CA GLU A 68 -0.62 -9.83 -8.12
C GLU A 68 -2.03 -9.43 -8.58
N GLU A 69 -2.94 -9.18 -7.64
CA GLU A 69 -4.32 -8.75 -7.94
C GLU A 69 -4.37 -7.33 -8.55
N LEU A 70 -3.44 -6.45 -8.20
CA LEU A 70 -3.30 -5.17 -8.88
C LEU A 70 -2.93 -5.34 -10.35
N GLY A 71 -2.05 -6.30 -10.65
CA GLY A 71 -1.71 -6.67 -12.03
C GLY A 71 -2.91 -7.22 -12.78
N GLU A 72 -3.63 -8.19 -12.18
CA GLU A 72 -4.85 -8.78 -12.74
C GLU A 72 -5.94 -7.72 -12.99
N GLY A 73 -6.25 -6.88 -11.98
CA GLY A 73 -7.25 -5.81 -12.12
C GLY A 73 -6.87 -4.79 -13.18
N THR A 74 -5.58 -4.42 -13.27
CA THR A 74 -5.10 -3.50 -14.33
C THR A 74 -5.24 -4.13 -15.72
N ALA A 75 -4.96 -5.44 -15.85
CA ALA A 75 -5.13 -6.15 -17.12
C ALA A 75 -6.61 -6.21 -17.54
N HIS A 76 -7.52 -6.44 -16.59
CA HIS A 76 -8.96 -6.40 -16.87
C HIS A 76 -9.43 -5.01 -17.30
N LEU A 77 -8.96 -3.95 -16.65
CA LEU A 77 -9.27 -2.57 -17.02
C LEU A 77 -8.83 -2.27 -18.47
N LEU A 78 -7.62 -2.70 -18.84
CA LEU A 78 -7.12 -2.54 -20.22
C LEU A 78 -7.94 -3.35 -21.22
N ALA A 79 -8.37 -4.57 -20.85
CA ALA A 79 -9.22 -5.40 -21.68
C ALA A 79 -10.61 -4.78 -21.89
N GLU A 80 -11.22 -4.19 -20.85
CA GLU A 80 -12.48 -3.44 -20.96
C GLU A 80 -12.36 -2.26 -21.91
N TYR A 81 -11.31 -1.45 -21.76
CA TYR A 81 -11.05 -0.35 -22.69
C TYR A 81 -10.90 -0.84 -24.13
N ASN A 82 -10.10 -1.86 -24.37
CA ASN A 82 -9.84 -2.38 -25.70
C ASN A 82 -11.08 -2.99 -26.36
N LYS A 83 -12.00 -3.55 -25.57
CA LYS A 83 -13.26 -4.14 -26.06
C LYS A 83 -14.20 -3.07 -26.61
N ASN A 84 -14.34 -1.95 -25.93
CA ASN A 84 -15.19 -0.84 -26.36
C ASN A 84 -14.73 0.52 -25.80
N PRO A 85 -13.76 1.18 -26.44
CA PRO A 85 -13.24 2.46 -25.96
C PRO A 85 -14.32 3.55 -25.84
N ALA A 86 -15.36 3.51 -26.70
CA ALA A 86 -16.41 4.54 -26.74
C ALA A 86 -17.34 4.50 -25.51
N THR A 87 -17.46 3.36 -24.85
CA THR A 87 -18.29 3.16 -23.64
C THR A 87 -17.49 2.94 -22.39
N PHE A 88 -16.17 3.09 -22.44
CA PHE A 88 -15.31 2.90 -21.29
C PHE A 88 -15.58 3.97 -20.23
N SER A 89 -15.94 3.52 -19.01
CA SER A 89 -16.48 4.38 -17.95
C SER A 89 -15.43 5.26 -17.25
N HIS A 90 -14.13 4.96 -17.43
CA HIS A 90 -13.04 5.63 -16.73
C HIS A 90 -12.21 6.57 -17.62
N ILE A 91 -12.84 7.14 -18.65
CA ILE A 91 -12.21 8.18 -19.47
C ILE A 91 -12.06 9.46 -18.66
N ASN A 92 -10.85 10.03 -18.61
CA ASN A 92 -10.49 11.22 -17.83
C ASN A 92 -10.82 11.10 -16.34
N ASP A 93 -10.62 9.90 -15.80
CA ASP A 93 -10.98 9.53 -14.45
C ASP A 93 -9.75 9.04 -13.66
N THR A 94 -9.88 9.03 -12.34
CA THR A 94 -8.91 8.47 -11.41
C THR A 94 -9.58 7.40 -10.57
N ILE A 95 -9.10 6.16 -10.68
CA ILE A 95 -9.57 5.03 -9.88
C ILE A 95 -8.50 4.59 -8.89
N LEU A 96 -8.92 4.10 -7.72
CA LEU A 96 -8.04 3.51 -6.72
C LEU A 96 -8.32 2.00 -6.64
N LEU A 97 -7.30 1.20 -6.85
CA LEU A 97 -7.33 -0.24 -6.62
C LEU A 97 -6.80 -0.48 -5.19
N SER A 98 -7.70 -0.74 -4.26
CA SER A 98 -7.40 -0.97 -2.85
C SER A 98 -7.71 -2.41 -2.45
N GLY A 99 -7.16 -2.84 -1.31
CA GLY A 99 -7.58 -4.09 -0.67
C GLY A 99 -9.01 -4.02 -0.13
N PRO A 100 -9.54 -5.16 0.35
CA PRO A 100 -10.94 -5.29 0.71
C PRO A 100 -11.33 -4.57 2.00
N GLN A 101 -10.35 -4.26 2.85
CA GLN A 101 -10.59 -3.64 4.15
C GLN A 101 -9.42 -2.79 4.62
N GLU A 102 -9.72 -1.84 5.47
CA GLU A 102 -8.75 -1.07 6.23
C GLU A 102 -8.32 -1.84 7.48
N LEU A 103 -7.01 -1.89 7.76
CA LEU A 103 -6.45 -2.39 9.01
C LEU A 103 -5.52 -1.33 9.60
N SER A 104 -5.68 -0.98 10.89
CA SER A 104 -4.68 -0.17 11.57
C SER A 104 -3.32 -0.87 11.54
N ILE A 105 -2.24 -0.15 11.80
CA ILE A 105 -0.90 -0.78 11.92
C ILE A 105 -0.92 -1.82 13.04
N GLY A 106 -1.60 -1.55 14.16
CA GLY A 106 -1.78 -2.51 15.25
C GLY A 106 -2.47 -3.79 14.79
N GLN A 107 -3.62 -3.66 14.11
CA GLN A 107 -4.34 -4.82 13.56
C GLN A 107 -3.51 -5.59 12.53
N SER A 108 -2.69 -4.90 11.72
CA SER A 108 -1.79 -5.57 10.78
C SER A 108 -0.73 -6.40 11.50
N VAL A 109 -0.13 -5.86 12.59
CA VAL A 109 0.83 -6.59 13.44
C VAL A 109 0.18 -7.76 14.16
N GLU A 110 -1.04 -7.58 14.67
CA GLU A 110 -1.83 -8.67 15.29
C GLU A 110 -2.13 -9.79 14.29
N SER A 111 -2.49 -9.45 13.04
CA SER A 111 -2.69 -10.45 11.98
C SER A 111 -1.42 -11.24 11.70
N ILE A 112 -0.27 -10.56 11.58
CA ILE A 112 1.03 -11.24 11.46
C ILE A 112 1.30 -12.14 12.67
N GLY A 113 1.04 -11.64 13.88
CA GLY A 113 1.20 -12.41 15.11
C GLY A 113 0.35 -13.70 15.13
N ARG A 114 -0.91 -13.61 14.69
CA ARG A 114 -1.80 -14.80 14.57
C ARG A 114 -1.24 -15.82 13.59
N VAL A 115 -0.84 -15.39 12.40
CA VAL A 115 -0.27 -16.26 11.36
C VAL A 115 0.97 -16.99 11.87
N LEU A 116 1.85 -16.29 12.60
CA LEU A 116 3.11 -16.84 13.08
C LEU A 116 3.01 -17.56 14.42
N GLY A 117 1.85 -17.52 15.09
CA GLY A 117 1.70 -18.04 16.46
C GLY A 117 2.60 -17.30 17.46
N LYS A 118 2.81 -16.00 17.28
CA LYS A 118 3.70 -15.14 18.09
C LYS A 118 2.95 -13.91 18.59
N ASP A 119 3.28 -13.47 19.79
CA ASP A 119 2.83 -12.19 20.34
C ASP A 119 3.87 -11.12 19.97
N VAL A 120 3.53 -10.25 19.01
CA VAL A 120 4.36 -9.14 18.57
C VAL A 120 3.71 -7.84 19.04
N LYS A 121 4.43 -7.03 19.81
CA LYS A 121 3.93 -5.77 20.36
C LYS A 121 4.58 -4.58 19.68
N ILE A 122 3.79 -3.56 19.41
CA ILE A 122 4.33 -2.29 18.93
C ILE A 122 4.85 -1.48 20.10
N GLN A 123 6.09 -1.03 19.98
CA GLN A 123 6.69 -0.01 20.83
C GLN A 123 6.92 1.25 20.01
N GLN A 124 6.21 2.32 20.33
CA GLN A 124 6.44 3.59 19.67
C GLN A 124 7.83 4.14 20.03
N CYS A 125 8.58 4.58 19.03
CA CYS A 125 9.91 5.17 19.17
C CYS A 125 10.05 6.46 18.36
N SER A 126 11.19 7.15 18.52
CA SER A 126 11.53 8.29 17.68
C SER A 126 11.96 7.85 16.26
N ILE A 127 11.92 8.80 15.30
CA ILE A 127 12.42 8.55 13.95
C ILE A 127 13.92 8.20 13.97
N ASP A 128 14.71 8.85 14.83
CA ASP A 128 16.14 8.60 14.93
C ASP A 128 16.41 7.18 15.50
N GLU A 129 15.65 6.75 16.51
CA GLU A 129 15.73 5.40 17.05
C GLU A 129 15.32 4.36 16.00
N TRP A 130 14.22 4.58 15.28
CA TRP A 130 13.81 3.71 14.19
C TRP A 130 14.87 3.58 13.11
N ALA A 131 15.45 4.72 12.66
CA ALA A 131 16.47 4.76 11.62
C ALA A 131 17.80 4.09 12.02
N SER A 132 18.07 3.94 13.31
CA SER A 132 19.29 3.31 13.85
C SER A 132 19.18 1.79 14.02
N GLN A 133 17.99 1.20 13.90
CA GLN A 133 17.79 -0.25 14.07
C GLN A 133 18.52 -1.07 13.02
N ASP A 134 19.07 -2.20 13.41
CA ASP A 134 19.79 -3.11 12.51
C ASP A 134 18.90 -3.63 11.37
N SER A 135 17.63 -3.93 11.65
CA SER A 135 16.65 -4.35 10.64
C SER A 135 16.44 -3.28 9.55
N VAL A 136 16.37 -2.00 9.95
CA VAL A 136 16.24 -0.87 9.03
C VAL A 136 17.55 -0.62 8.27
N ASN A 137 18.70 -0.78 8.94
CA ASN A 137 20.01 -0.65 8.33
C ASN A 137 20.33 -1.78 7.35
N GLY A 138 19.97 -3.01 7.68
CA GLY A 138 20.17 -4.19 6.83
C GLY A 138 19.33 -4.15 5.55
N ALA A 139 18.15 -3.55 5.60
CA ALA A 139 17.25 -3.39 4.46
C ALA A 139 17.66 -2.25 3.49
N SER A 140 18.79 -1.63 3.73
CA SER A 140 19.20 -0.32 3.20
C SER A 140 19.48 -0.21 1.69
N LYS A 141 19.30 -1.27 0.89
CA LYS A 141 19.34 -1.13 -0.58
C LYS A 141 18.35 -0.08 -1.11
N TYR A 142 17.26 0.14 -0.38
CA TYR A 142 16.19 1.07 -0.74
C TYR A 142 16.19 2.35 0.11
N LEU A 143 16.84 2.36 1.27
CA LEU A 143 16.79 3.44 2.26
C LEU A 143 18.20 3.88 2.71
N ALA A 144 19.09 4.19 1.77
CA ALA A 144 20.45 4.62 2.10
C ALA A 144 20.48 6.08 2.62
N GLY A 145 21.34 6.35 3.59
CA GLY A 145 21.60 7.69 4.11
C GLY A 145 20.34 8.36 4.69
N ASP A 146 20.14 9.64 4.35
CA ASP A 146 19.00 10.45 4.83
C ASP A 146 17.64 10.01 4.30
N MET A 147 17.60 9.12 3.31
CA MET A 147 16.34 8.56 2.79
C MET A 147 15.51 7.86 3.87
N LYS A 148 16.14 7.30 4.91
CA LYS A 148 15.42 6.67 6.04
C LYS A 148 14.52 7.67 6.75
N LYS A 149 15.05 8.86 7.08
CA LYS A 149 14.28 9.90 7.77
C LYS A 149 13.16 10.45 6.86
N HIS A 150 13.43 10.59 5.57
CA HIS A 150 12.40 10.97 4.60
C HIS A 150 11.31 9.88 4.50
N TRP A 151 11.70 8.61 4.47
CA TRP A 151 10.73 7.51 4.47
C TRP A 151 9.84 7.52 5.72
N ALA A 152 10.41 7.82 6.88
CA ALA A 152 9.65 7.87 8.14
C ALA A 152 8.49 8.88 8.12
N THR A 153 8.51 9.87 7.23
CA THR A 153 7.35 10.78 7.03
C THR A 153 6.11 10.06 6.53
N ALA A 154 6.24 8.82 6.02
CA ALA A 154 5.11 7.98 5.66
C ALA A 154 4.20 7.69 6.87
N TYR A 155 4.75 7.60 8.08
CA TYR A 155 3.93 7.43 9.29
C TYR A 155 3.02 8.62 9.57
N ASP A 156 3.41 9.83 9.19
CA ASP A 156 2.54 11.00 9.30
C ASP A 156 1.41 10.96 8.28
N ALA A 157 1.69 10.47 7.08
CA ALA A 157 0.67 10.25 6.06
C ALA A 157 -0.35 9.17 6.51
N LEU A 158 0.13 8.09 7.14
CA LEU A 158 -0.74 7.06 7.71
C LEU A 158 -1.63 7.62 8.83
N ARG A 159 -1.09 8.45 9.75
CA ARG A 159 -1.89 9.13 10.78
C ARG A 159 -2.99 10.01 10.20
N ARG A 160 -2.78 10.58 9.01
CA ARG A 160 -3.80 11.37 8.29
C ARG A 160 -4.79 10.51 7.50
N GLY A 161 -4.65 9.18 7.53
CA GLY A 161 -5.53 8.24 6.81
C GLY A 161 -5.27 8.16 5.30
N GLU A 162 -4.10 8.60 4.81
CA GLU A 162 -3.80 8.59 3.37
C GLU A 162 -3.70 7.16 2.79
N GLY A 163 -3.50 6.14 3.63
CA GLY A 163 -3.50 4.72 3.24
C GLY A 163 -4.81 3.98 3.49
N ALA A 164 -5.80 4.63 4.12
CA ALA A 164 -6.98 3.98 4.68
C ALA A 164 -8.15 3.79 3.70
N VAL A 165 -8.10 4.45 2.54
CA VAL A 165 -9.24 4.50 1.61
C VAL A 165 -9.49 3.13 0.99
N VAL A 166 -10.71 2.61 1.19
CA VAL A 166 -11.20 1.38 0.57
C VAL A 166 -12.16 1.73 -0.55
N THR A 167 -11.99 1.11 -1.71
CA THR A 167 -12.88 1.22 -2.87
C THR A 167 -13.29 -0.16 -3.38
N ASP A 168 -14.34 -0.23 -4.18
CA ASP A 168 -14.80 -1.47 -4.80
C ASP A 168 -14.27 -1.67 -6.24
N HIS A 169 -13.40 -0.79 -6.72
CA HIS A 169 -12.88 -0.88 -8.10
C HIS A 169 -12.17 -2.22 -8.35
N LEU A 170 -11.24 -2.60 -7.47
CA LEU A 170 -10.51 -3.85 -7.63
C LEU A 170 -11.45 -5.06 -7.59
N ARG A 171 -12.38 -5.11 -6.62
CA ARG A 171 -13.38 -6.18 -6.52
C ARG A 171 -14.21 -6.33 -7.80
N ARG A 172 -14.64 -5.21 -8.37
CA ARG A 172 -15.40 -5.22 -9.64
C ARG A 172 -14.59 -5.73 -10.81
N LEU A 173 -13.34 -5.28 -10.93
CA LEU A 173 -12.44 -5.70 -12.00
C LEU A 173 -12.09 -7.19 -11.91
N LEU A 174 -11.86 -7.70 -10.70
CA LEU A 174 -11.56 -9.13 -10.47
C LEU A 174 -12.81 -10.03 -10.60
N GLY A 175 -14.01 -9.48 -10.42
CA GLY A 175 -15.25 -10.27 -10.34
C GLY A 175 -15.36 -11.15 -9.08
N ARG A 176 -14.49 -10.89 -8.08
CA ARG A 176 -14.42 -11.59 -6.79
C ARG A 176 -13.89 -10.63 -5.72
N GLU A 177 -14.02 -11.04 -4.44
CA GLU A 177 -13.37 -10.28 -3.38
C GLU A 177 -11.83 -10.35 -3.53
N PRO A 178 -11.12 -9.20 -3.37
CA PRO A 178 -9.67 -9.20 -3.27
C PRO A 178 -9.19 -9.98 -2.04
N GLU A 179 -8.00 -10.54 -2.14
CA GLU A 179 -7.41 -11.29 -1.03
C GLU A 179 -7.10 -10.38 0.16
N GLY A 180 -7.43 -10.85 1.36
CA GLY A 180 -7.16 -10.14 2.61
C GLY A 180 -5.68 -10.18 3.00
N PHE A 181 -5.27 -9.20 3.82
CA PHE A 181 -3.90 -9.06 4.30
C PHE A 181 -3.37 -10.34 4.95
N GLU A 182 -4.16 -10.95 5.86
CA GLU A 182 -3.76 -12.13 6.63
C GLU A 182 -3.43 -13.31 5.72
N THR A 183 -4.27 -13.59 4.71
CA THR A 183 -4.06 -14.68 3.75
C THR A 183 -2.76 -14.49 2.95
N THR A 184 -2.51 -13.26 2.45
CA THR A 184 -1.25 -12.98 1.74
C THR A 184 -0.04 -13.16 2.65
N ILE A 185 -0.14 -12.78 3.94
CA ILE A 185 0.96 -12.99 4.92
C ILE A 185 1.17 -14.48 5.21
N GLU A 186 0.11 -15.28 5.26
CA GLU A 186 0.21 -16.75 5.39
C GLU A 186 1.01 -17.35 4.23
N ASP A 187 0.68 -16.99 2.99
CA ASP A 187 1.41 -17.44 1.80
C ASP A 187 2.89 -17.05 1.86
N MET A 188 3.19 -15.81 2.28
CA MET A 188 4.55 -15.31 2.40
C MET A 188 5.36 -15.96 3.54
N ALA A 189 4.70 -16.40 4.62
CA ALA A 189 5.36 -17.04 5.74
C ALA A 189 5.78 -18.49 5.44
N ILE A 190 5.10 -19.14 4.49
CA ILE A 190 5.37 -20.52 4.06
C ILE A 190 6.45 -20.57 2.98
N ALA A 191 6.60 -19.51 2.19
CA ALA A 191 7.57 -19.40 1.10
C ALA A 191 9.02 -19.20 1.62
#